data_853dd4f9ea11e5a5bf6d85bbe501eaa3
#
_entry.id   853dd4f9ea11e5a5bf6d85bbe501eaa3
#
_cell.length_a   1.000
_cell.length_b   1.000
_cell.length_c   1.000
_cell.angle_alpha   90.00
_cell.angle_beta   90.00
_cell.angle_gamma   90.00
#
_symmetry.space_group_name_H-M   'P 1'
#
loop_
_entity.id
_entity.type
_entity.pdbx_description
1 polymer ?
#
loop_
_entity_poly.entity_id
_entity_poly.type
_entity_poly.pdbx_seq_one_letter_code
_entity_poly.pdbx_strand_id
1 'polypeptide(L)'
;MSTPPVATSLVVMLVTGLLGMQPLSTDLYLGSLPNMADDFEVGAAAVQLTLSVFIGGFALAQLLAGPLSDRFGRRPIALAGCAVYLLACIASAVAPSLQALILARLLQSLGACAAVICARALVRDLYAPAEGARVMSRALGWMTAVPLLGPIAGSWLQYAFGWRANFVLMALAGALMLWFCWRHMPETNAYLNPRATSLSGLAQTYWRIARSADFRAYTLIAAGAYCALFTFLAGSSFVAVRVLGLPAQHFGLLFGSVTSGFLAGTLVTRRILPRLGINGTIRAGGLVTASAGCALALLELAGLINVYLLALPMFFVFFAHGLLQPTSQMGAMGPFPR
;
A
#
# COMPACT_ATOMS: atom_id res chain seq x y z
N MET A 1 16.40 13.37 27.82
CA MET A 1 15.40 12.82 26.89
C MET A 1 14.22 12.35 27.72
N SER A 2 13.09 13.03 27.65
CA SER A 2 11.87 12.62 28.38
C SER A 2 11.37 11.30 27.79
N THR A 3 11.01 10.34 28.63
CA THR A 3 10.31 9.11 28.22
C THR A 3 9.10 9.48 27.39
N PRO A 4 8.84 8.79 26.27
CA PRO A 4 7.67 9.09 25.44
C PRO A 4 6.40 8.96 26.30
N PRO A 5 5.41 9.85 26.12
CA PRO A 5 4.19 9.90 26.93
C PRO A 5 3.31 8.65 26.78
N VAL A 6 3.70 7.73 25.91
CA VAL A 6 2.98 6.49 25.57
C VAL A 6 3.97 5.33 25.46
N ALA A 7 3.60 4.15 25.97
CA ALA A 7 4.43 2.95 25.87
C ALA A 7 4.78 2.62 24.41
N THR A 8 6.06 2.28 24.15
CA THR A 8 6.56 1.99 22.80
C THR A 8 5.75 0.87 22.10
N SER A 9 5.31 -0.14 22.84
CA SER A 9 4.47 -1.22 22.30
C SER A 9 3.13 -0.69 21.74
N LEU A 10 2.51 0.25 22.45
CA LEU A 10 1.27 0.87 22.02
C LEU A 10 1.47 1.74 20.76
N VAL A 11 2.58 2.46 20.68
CA VAL A 11 2.96 3.21 19.47
C VAL A 11 3.18 2.25 18.30
N VAL A 12 3.87 1.14 18.50
CA VAL A 12 4.06 0.11 17.45
C VAL A 12 2.71 -0.42 16.97
N MET A 13 1.77 -0.71 17.88
CA MET A 13 0.42 -1.19 17.51
C MET A 13 -0.36 -0.13 16.72
N LEU A 14 -0.37 1.13 17.18
CA LEU A 14 -1.00 2.24 16.45
C LEU A 14 -0.43 2.39 15.05
N VAL A 15 0.89 2.44 14.93
CA VAL A 15 1.58 2.62 13.65
C VAL A 15 1.32 1.43 12.72
N THR A 16 1.40 0.20 13.24
CA THR A 16 1.10 -1.02 12.46
C THR A 16 -0.31 -0.99 11.89
N GLY A 17 -1.30 -0.69 12.73
CA GLY A 17 -2.70 -0.67 12.30
C GLY A 17 -2.97 0.44 11.28
N LEU A 18 -2.49 1.67 11.54
CA LEU A 18 -2.67 2.80 10.62
C LEU A 18 -1.98 2.57 9.27
N LEU A 19 -0.73 2.04 9.27
CA LEU A 19 -0.03 1.69 8.03
C LEU A 19 -0.70 0.53 7.30
N GLY A 20 -1.27 -0.43 8.04
CA GLY A 20 -1.94 -1.61 7.51
C GLY A 20 -3.26 -1.30 6.78
N MET A 21 -3.89 -0.14 7.01
CA MET A 21 -5.15 0.22 6.35
C MET A 21 -5.03 0.29 4.82
N GLN A 22 -3.89 0.74 4.30
CA GLN A 22 -3.65 0.82 2.85
C GLN A 22 -3.55 -0.57 2.19
N PRO A 23 -2.64 -1.48 2.58
CA PRO A 23 -2.58 -2.81 1.97
C PRO A 23 -3.83 -3.65 2.26
N LEU A 24 -4.48 -3.50 3.42
CA LEU A 24 -5.75 -4.15 3.68
C LEU A 24 -6.80 -3.75 2.63
N SER A 25 -6.84 -2.48 2.26
CA SER A 25 -7.78 -1.95 1.27
C SER A 25 -7.47 -2.36 -0.17
N THR A 26 -6.23 -2.66 -0.49
CA THR A 26 -5.84 -3.09 -1.85
C THR A 26 -5.92 -4.60 -2.00
N ASP A 27 -5.51 -5.37 -0.99
CA ASP A 27 -5.16 -6.77 -1.17
C ASP A 27 -6.31 -7.71 -0.75
N LEU A 28 -7.14 -7.30 0.24
CA LEU A 28 -8.18 -8.15 0.80
C LEU A 28 -9.23 -8.56 -0.24
N TYR A 29 -9.66 -7.66 -1.13
CA TYR A 29 -10.77 -7.90 -2.05
C TYR A 29 -10.34 -8.30 -3.48
N LEU A 30 -9.03 -8.46 -3.74
CA LEU A 30 -8.53 -8.79 -5.08
C LEU A 30 -9.14 -10.07 -5.66
N GLY A 31 -9.31 -11.10 -4.83
CA GLY A 31 -9.95 -12.35 -5.22
C GLY A 31 -11.43 -12.19 -5.59
N SER A 32 -12.06 -11.09 -5.18
CA SER A 32 -13.47 -10.80 -5.41
C SER A 32 -13.76 -10.07 -6.73
N LEU A 33 -12.74 -9.52 -7.40
CA LEU A 33 -12.93 -8.73 -8.61
C LEU A 33 -13.74 -9.45 -9.71
N PRO A 34 -13.50 -10.76 -10.01
CA PRO A 34 -14.30 -11.47 -11.00
C PRO A 34 -15.79 -11.55 -10.64
N ASN A 35 -16.11 -11.81 -9.38
CA ASN A 35 -17.49 -11.89 -8.91
C ASN A 35 -18.19 -10.54 -8.86
N MET A 36 -17.43 -9.47 -8.54
CA MET A 36 -17.96 -8.11 -8.62
C MET A 36 -18.30 -7.71 -10.06
N ALA A 37 -17.50 -8.16 -11.04
CA ALA A 37 -17.80 -7.94 -12.46
C ALA A 37 -19.12 -8.60 -12.86
N ASP A 38 -19.40 -9.82 -12.36
CA ASP A 38 -20.65 -10.52 -12.59
C ASP A 38 -21.83 -9.82 -11.91
N ASP A 39 -21.70 -9.49 -10.61
CA ASP A 39 -22.78 -8.85 -9.83
C ASP A 39 -23.20 -7.48 -10.38
N PHE A 40 -22.26 -6.72 -10.93
CA PHE A 40 -22.54 -5.43 -11.54
C PHE A 40 -22.78 -5.51 -13.05
N GLU A 41 -22.72 -6.71 -13.65
CA GLU A 41 -22.88 -6.97 -15.09
C GLU A 41 -21.95 -6.09 -15.96
N VAL A 42 -20.67 -5.98 -15.55
CA VAL A 42 -19.67 -5.12 -16.20
C VAL A 42 -18.41 -5.88 -16.57
N GLY A 43 -17.63 -5.34 -17.49
CA GLY A 43 -16.35 -5.93 -17.89
C GLY A 43 -15.28 -5.79 -16.81
N ALA A 44 -14.24 -6.63 -16.89
CA ALA A 44 -13.10 -6.65 -15.97
C ALA A 44 -12.43 -5.26 -15.82
N ALA A 45 -12.24 -4.54 -16.92
CA ALA A 45 -11.64 -3.20 -16.91
C ALA A 45 -12.42 -2.19 -16.05
N ALA A 46 -13.76 -2.27 -16.06
CA ALA A 46 -14.60 -1.40 -15.26
C ALA A 46 -14.46 -1.64 -13.76
N VAL A 47 -14.41 -2.91 -13.33
CA VAL A 47 -14.22 -3.25 -11.92
C VAL A 47 -12.81 -2.92 -11.45
N GLN A 48 -11.78 -3.06 -12.29
CA GLN A 48 -10.40 -2.68 -11.98
C GLN A 48 -10.26 -1.18 -11.67
N LEU A 49 -11.19 -0.32 -12.15
CA LEU A 49 -11.22 1.09 -11.78
C LEU A 49 -11.39 1.29 -10.26
N THR A 50 -12.02 0.36 -9.54
CA THR A 50 -12.14 0.43 -8.07
C THR A 50 -10.78 0.40 -7.38
N LEU A 51 -9.82 -0.36 -7.92
CA LEU A 51 -8.44 -0.39 -7.46
C LEU A 51 -7.65 0.84 -7.93
N SER A 52 -7.76 1.19 -9.21
CA SER A 52 -7.03 2.30 -9.81
C SER A 52 -7.40 3.64 -9.17
N VAL A 53 -8.70 3.88 -8.92
CA VAL A 53 -9.19 5.09 -8.26
C VAL A 53 -8.72 5.16 -6.81
N PHE A 54 -8.70 4.04 -6.09
CA PHE A 54 -8.13 4.00 -4.74
C PHE A 54 -6.66 4.40 -4.74
N ILE A 55 -5.84 3.81 -5.62
CA ILE A 55 -4.40 4.10 -5.71
C ILE A 55 -4.16 5.55 -6.14
N GLY A 56 -4.87 6.03 -7.16
CA GLY A 56 -4.76 7.41 -7.64
C GLY A 56 -5.18 8.42 -6.57
N GLY A 57 -6.30 8.18 -5.91
CA GLY A 57 -6.79 9.00 -4.80
C GLY A 57 -5.81 9.03 -3.62
N PHE A 58 -5.25 7.88 -3.25
CA PHE A 58 -4.23 7.77 -2.21
C PHE A 58 -2.96 8.56 -2.57
N ALA A 59 -2.49 8.46 -3.82
CA ALA A 59 -1.31 9.18 -4.29
C ALA A 59 -1.53 10.71 -4.27
N LEU A 60 -2.68 11.18 -4.73
CA LEU A 60 -3.03 12.60 -4.69
C LEU A 60 -3.21 13.11 -3.26
N ALA A 61 -3.86 12.33 -2.41
CA ALA A 61 -4.06 12.69 -1.00
C ALA A 61 -2.73 12.84 -0.24
N GLN A 62 -1.68 12.10 -0.61
CA GLN A 62 -0.35 12.22 0.02
C GLN A 62 0.24 13.64 -0.08
N LEU A 63 -0.08 14.36 -1.14
CA LEU A 63 0.40 15.72 -1.33
C LEU A 63 -0.19 16.71 -0.30
N LEU A 64 -1.38 16.41 0.22
CA LEU A 64 -2.11 17.29 1.14
C LEU A 64 -2.14 16.78 2.58
N ALA A 65 -2.12 15.47 2.80
CA ALA A 65 -2.27 14.87 4.13
C ALA A 65 -1.16 15.29 5.10
N GLY A 66 0.09 15.42 4.62
CA GLY A 66 1.21 15.94 5.40
C GLY A 66 0.95 17.39 5.88
N PRO A 67 0.83 18.34 4.96
CA PRO A 67 0.51 19.73 5.27
C PRO A 67 -0.74 19.92 6.15
N LEU A 68 -1.80 19.14 5.91
CA LEU A 68 -3.01 19.17 6.75
C LEU A 68 -2.70 18.73 8.19
N SER A 69 -1.91 17.67 8.37
CA SER A 69 -1.53 17.19 9.69
C SER A 69 -0.54 18.12 10.40
N ASP A 70 0.27 18.89 9.66
CA ASP A 70 1.15 19.92 10.21
C ASP A 70 0.36 21.15 10.66
N ARG A 71 -0.77 21.45 10.00
CA ARG A 71 -1.62 22.60 10.31
C ARG A 71 -2.61 22.33 11.44
N PHE A 72 -3.30 21.18 11.40
CA PHE A 72 -4.41 20.90 12.29
C PHE A 72 -4.06 19.93 13.44
N GLY A 73 -2.86 19.34 13.43
CA GLY A 73 -2.41 18.35 14.39
C GLY A 73 -2.50 16.91 13.85
N ARG A 74 -1.68 16.03 14.43
CA ARG A 74 -1.61 14.62 14.01
C ARG A 74 -2.87 13.85 14.42
N ARG A 75 -3.29 14.02 15.65
CA ARG A 75 -4.43 13.31 16.22
C ARG A 75 -5.77 13.64 15.53
N PRO A 76 -6.16 14.91 15.33
CA PRO A 76 -7.40 15.24 14.63
C PRO A 76 -7.44 14.70 13.20
N ILE A 77 -6.33 14.80 12.45
CA ILE A 77 -6.26 14.31 11.07
C ILE A 77 -6.30 12.78 11.01
N ALA A 78 -5.65 12.08 11.94
CA ALA A 78 -5.74 10.63 12.02
C ALA A 78 -7.15 10.15 12.35
N LEU A 79 -7.82 10.78 13.31
CA LEU A 79 -9.21 10.46 13.67
C LEU A 79 -10.18 10.73 12.51
N ALA A 80 -10.07 11.91 11.86
CA ALA A 80 -10.86 12.23 10.68
C ALA A 80 -10.60 11.22 9.53
N GLY A 81 -9.34 10.86 9.30
CA GLY A 81 -8.96 9.86 8.31
C GLY A 81 -9.56 8.49 8.60
N CYS A 82 -9.47 8.00 9.85
CA CYS A 82 -10.07 6.73 10.25
C CYS A 82 -11.61 6.76 10.14
N ALA A 83 -12.26 7.89 10.49
CA ALA A 83 -13.71 8.06 10.35
C ALA A 83 -14.15 8.04 8.87
N VAL A 84 -13.46 8.79 8.00
CA VAL A 84 -13.72 8.79 6.55
C VAL A 84 -13.51 7.39 5.98
N TYR A 85 -12.43 6.70 6.38
CA TYR A 85 -12.16 5.33 5.96
C TYR A 85 -13.29 4.38 6.35
N LEU A 86 -13.72 4.41 7.61
CA LEU A 86 -14.81 3.58 8.13
C LEU A 86 -16.12 3.82 7.35
N LEU A 87 -16.52 5.06 7.19
CA LEU A 87 -17.74 5.42 6.47
C LEU A 87 -17.68 4.99 5.00
N ALA A 88 -16.52 5.16 4.37
CA ALA A 88 -16.30 4.72 3.00
C ALA A 88 -16.31 3.19 2.84
N CYS A 89 -15.81 2.44 3.83
CA CYS A 89 -15.91 0.98 3.85
C CYS A 89 -17.36 0.52 3.98
N ILE A 90 -18.15 1.15 4.85
CA ILE A 90 -19.59 0.88 4.99
C ILE A 90 -20.32 1.18 3.67
N ALA A 91 -20.06 2.35 3.07
CA ALA A 91 -20.63 2.72 1.78
C ALA A 91 -20.25 1.72 0.67
N SER A 92 -19.02 1.21 0.67
CA SER A 92 -18.56 0.18 -0.27
C SER A 92 -19.30 -1.16 -0.07
N ALA A 93 -19.54 -1.55 1.19
CA ALA A 93 -20.27 -2.80 1.51
C ALA A 93 -21.72 -2.79 1.03
N VAL A 94 -22.36 -1.60 1.05
CA VAL A 94 -23.77 -1.45 0.66
C VAL A 94 -23.93 -0.81 -0.74
N ALA A 95 -22.86 -0.69 -1.52
CA ALA A 95 -22.88 -0.02 -2.81
C ALA A 95 -23.88 -0.68 -3.78
N PRO A 96 -24.88 0.07 -4.30
CA PRO A 96 -25.88 -0.45 -5.21
C PRO A 96 -25.42 -0.48 -6.68
N SER A 97 -24.33 0.20 -7.00
CA SER A 97 -23.78 0.29 -8.36
C SER A 97 -22.25 0.39 -8.34
N LEU A 98 -21.62 0.08 -9.47
CA LEU A 98 -20.17 0.22 -9.61
C LEU A 98 -19.71 1.66 -9.41
N GLN A 99 -20.47 2.66 -9.88
CA GLN A 99 -20.16 4.07 -9.73
C GLN A 99 -20.16 4.49 -8.25
N ALA A 100 -21.16 4.05 -7.49
CA ALA A 100 -21.21 4.28 -6.03
C ALA A 100 -20.01 3.65 -5.33
N LEU A 101 -19.62 2.43 -5.72
CA LEU A 101 -18.45 1.76 -5.19
C LEU A 101 -17.16 2.51 -5.54
N ILE A 102 -16.97 2.95 -6.79
CA ILE A 102 -15.80 3.74 -7.21
C ILE A 102 -15.65 5.01 -6.38
N LEU A 103 -16.76 5.73 -6.15
CA LEU A 103 -16.76 6.94 -5.32
C LEU A 103 -16.41 6.62 -3.86
N ALA A 104 -16.99 5.56 -3.30
CA ALA A 104 -16.66 5.09 -1.95
C ALA A 104 -15.17 4.71 -1.84
N ARG A 105 -14.60 4.06 -2.85
CA ARG A 105 -13.16 3.72 -2.94
C ARG A 105 -12.26 4.95 -2.97
N LEU A 106 -12.69 6.00 -3.67
CA LEU A 106 -11.97 7.29 -3.66
C LEU A 106 -11.94 7.87 -2.22
N LEU A 107 -13.09 7.95 -1.56
CA LEU A 107 -13.16 8.44 -0.17
C LEU A 107 -12.35 7.57 0.78
N GLN A 108 -12.42 6.24 0.63
CA GLN A 108 -11.62 5.30 1.42
C GLN A 108 -10.13 5.57 1.29
N SER A 109 -9.65 5.89 0.09
CA SER A 109 -8.25 6.20 -0.18
C SER A 109 -7.76 7.45 0.54
N LEU A 110 -8.61 8.49 0.62
CA LEU A 110 -8.30 9.73 1.36
C LEU A 110 -8.14 9.46 2.85
N GLY A 111 -9.06 8.67 3.43
CA GLY A 111 -9.01 8.26 4.83
C GLY A 111 -7.76 7.41 5.15
N ALA A 112 -7.48 6.41 4.33
CA ALA A 112 -6.30 5.55 4.47
C ALA A 112 -4.99 6.35 4.37
N CYS A 113 -4.92 7.31 3.45
CA CYS A 113 -3.75 8.17 3.28
C CYS A 113 -3.49 9.04 4.51
N ALA A 114 -4.52 9.69 5.05
CA ALA A 114 -4.40 10.49 6.26
C ALA A 114 -3.87 9.65 7.43
N ALA A 115 -4.40 8.44 7.62
CA ALA A 115 -3.96 7.49 8.64
C ALA A 115 -2.46 7.13 8.48
N VAL A 116 -2.04 6.75 7.26
CA VAL A 116 -0.65 6.36 6.96
C VAL A 116 0.33 7.51 7.18
N ILE A 117 -0.01 8.72 6.76
CA ILE A 117 0.86 9.90 6.93
C ILE A 117 1.00 10.26 8.41
N CYS A 118 -0.12 10.26 9.17
CA CYS A 118 -0.08 10.51 10.62
C CYS A 118 0.71 9.44 11.37
N ALA A 119 0.64 8.16 10.97
CA ALA A 119 1.45 7.09 11.56
C ALA A 119 2.95 7.35 11.43
N ARG A 120 3.40 7.76 10.24
CA ARG A 120 4.81 8.10 9.99
C ARG A 120 5.25 9.35 10.76
N ALA A 121 4.39 10.36 10.80
CA ALA A 121 4.64 11.58 11.55
C ALA A 121 4.74 11.31 13.06
N LEU A 122 3.85 10.48 13.62
CA LEU A 122 3.85 10.07 15.04
C LEU A 122 5.21 9.50 15.47
N VAL A 123 5.79 8.61 14.67
CA VAL A 123 7.13 8.04 14.98
C VAL A 123 8.21 9.11 14.91
N ARG A 124 8.16 9.98 13.91
CA ARG A 124 9.14 11.07 13.74
C ARG A 124 9.07 12.08 14.89
N ASP A 125 7.88 12.36 15.39
CA ASP A 125 7.65 13.37 16.43
C ASP A 125 8.03 12.84 17.83
N LEU A 126 7.87 11.52 18.09
CA LEU A 126 8.10 10.91 19.40
C LEU A 126 9.51 10.37 19.64
N TYR A 127 10.26 10.02 18.58
CA TYR A 127 11.50 9.30 18.72
C TYR A 127 12.66 9.98 18.01
N ALA A 128 13.86 9.87 18.58
CA ALA A 128 15.11 10.19 17.89
C ALA A 128 15.29 9.28 16.65
N PRO A 129 16.04 9.70 15.62
CA PRO A 129 16.11 9.00 14.32
C PRO A 129 16.43 7.50 14.43
N ALA A 130 17.39 7.11 15.28
CA ALA A 130 17.80 5.72 15.44
C ALA A 130 16.74 4.86 16.14
N GLU A 131 16.06 5.41 17.14
CA GLU A 131 14.99 4.73 17.87
C GLU A 131 13.71 4.67 17.00
N GLY A 132 13.36 5.77 16.33
CA GLY A 132 12.25 5.84 15.39
C GLY A 132 12.39 4.82 14.26
N ALA A 133 13.60 4.61 13.74
CA ALA A 133 13.88 3.56 12.77
C ALA A 133 13.59 2.15 13.30
N ARG A 134 13.90 1.88 14.58
CA ARG A 134 13.59 0.58 15.21
C ARG A 134 12.09 0.38 15.41
N VAL A 135 11.38 1.41 15.87
CA VAL A 135 9.92 1.39 16.04
C VAL A 135 9.23 1.16 14.70
N MET A 136 9.62 1.93 13.67
CA MET A 136 9.09 1.79 12.31
C MET A 136 9.38 0.40 11.73
N SER A 137 10.59 -0.13 11.91
CA SER A 137 10.95 -1.48 11.44
C SER A 137 10.10 -2.57 12.09
N ARG A 138 9.79 -2.46 13.39
CA ARG A 138 8.88 -3.39 14.07
C ARG A 138 7.47 -3.29 13.52
N ALA A 139 6.94 -2.07 13.35
CA ALA A 139 5.61 -1.85 12.81
C ALA A 139 5.47 -2.38 11.37
N LEU A 140 6.45 -2.11 10.50
CA LEU A 140 6.49 -2.64 9.14
C LEU A 140 6.62 -4.17 9.11
N GLY A 141 7.35 -4.76 10.05
CA GLY A 141 7.44 -6.22 10.20
C GLY A 141 6.07 -6.85 10.45
N TRP A 142 5.29 -6.31 11.38
CA TRP A 142 3.92 -6.79 11.63
C TRP A 142 2.98 -6.49 10.47
N MET A 143 3.11 -5.32 9.83
CA MET A 143 2.29 -4.95 8.67
C MET A 143 2.47 -5.92 7.50
N THR A 144 3.63 -6.57 7.36
CA THR A 144 3.89 -7.54 6.27
C THR A 144 2.91 -8.73 6.30
N ALA A 145 2.30 -9.02 7.44
CA ALA A 145 1.26 -10.05 7.53
C ALA A 145 0.02 -9.69 6.70
N VAL A 146 -0.27 -8.40 6.50
CA VAL A 146 -1.50 -7.97 5.78
C VAL A 146 -1.48 -8.36 4.31
N PRO A 147 -0.47 -8.05 3.48
CA PRO A 147 -0.44 -8.49 2.09
C PRO A 147 -0.26 -10.01 1.94
N LEU A 148 0.26 -10.69 2.95
CA LEU A 148 0.40 -12.16 2.92
C LEU A 148 -0.91 -12.87 3.24
N LEU A 149 -1.60 -12.46 4.31
CA LEU A 149 -2.81 -13.11 4.81
C LEU A 149 -4.10 -12.49 4.26
N GLY A 150 -4.07 -11.21 3.89
CA GLY A 150 -5.23 -10.47 3.38
C GLY A 150 -5.91 -11.15 2.21
N PRO A 151 -5.22 -11.46 1.12
CA PRO A 151 -5.83 -12.12 -0.04
C PRO A 151 -6.38 -13.52 0.27
N ILE A 152 -5.73 -14.24 1.20
CA ILE A 152 -6.20 -15.56 1.66
C ILE A 152 -7.53 -15.38 2.40
N ALA A 153 -7.55 -14.53 3.42
CA ALA A 153 -8.76 -14.23 4.20
C ALA A 153 -9.88 -13.67 3.30
N GLY A 154 -9.54 -12.76 2.39
CA GLY A 154 -10.49 -12.14 1.48
C GLY A 154 -11.11 -13.11 0.49
N SER A 155 -10.34 -14.06 -0.04
CA SER A 155 -10.86 -15.09 -0.94
C SER A 155 -11.80 -16.07 -0.23
N TRP A 156 -11.50 -16.43 1.03
CA TRP A 156 -12.38 -17.26 1.84
C TRP A 156 -13.64 -16.53 2.30
N LEU A 157 -13.52 -15.26 2.70
CA LEU A 157 -14.67 -14.41 3.03
C LEU A 157 -15.62 -14.27 1.84
N GLN A 158 -15.05 -14.02 0.66
CA GLN A 158 -15.84 -13.94 -0.56
C GLN A 158 -16.56 -15.25 -0.89
N TYR A 159 -15.88 -16.40 -0.74
CA TYR A 159 -16.47 -17.70 -0.98
C TYR A 159 -17.64 -17.98 -0.03
N ALA A 160 -17.52 -17.64 1.26
CA ALA A 160 -18.52 -17.93 2.29
C ALA A 160 -19.66 -16.89 2.34
N PHE A 161 -19.39 -15.62 2.11
CA PHE A 161 -20.33 -14.52 2.39
C PHE A 161 -20.47 -13.50 1.25
N GLY A 162 -19.80 -13.73 0.12
CA GLY A 162 -19.78 -12.80 -0.99
C GLY A 162 -18.76 -11.64 -0.81
N TRP A 163 -18.53 -10.90 -1.89
CA TRP A 163 -17.49 -9.86 -1.95
C TRP A 163 -17.71 -8.69 -0.98
N ARG A 164 -18.97 -8.41 -0.63
CA ARG A 164 -19.34 -7.34 0.32
C ARG A 164 -18.76 -7.58 1.71
N ALA A 165 -18.57 -8.83 2.11
CA ALA A 165 -17.98 -9.19 3.40
C ALA A 165 -16.54 -8.66 3.57
N ASN A 166 -15.79 -8.51 2.49
CA ASN A 166 -14.46 -7.91 2.54
C ASN A 166 -14.50 -6.45 2.98
N PHE A 167 -15.47 -5.68 2.49
CA PHE A 167 -15.66 -4.29 2.91
C PHE A 167 -16.20 -4.17 4.33
N VAL A 168 -17.01 -5.13 4.79
CA VAL A 168 -17.45 -5.23 6.20
C VAL A 168 -16.24 -5.46 7.10
N LEU A 169 -15.34 -6.39 6.75
CA LEU A 169 -14.11 -6.62 7.52
C LEU A 169 -13.21 -5.37 7.55
N MET A 170 -13.07 -4.67 6.42
CA MET A 170 -12.36 -3.39 6.37
C MET A 170 -13.03 -2.32 7.26
N ALA A 171 -14.37 -2.28 7.29
CA ALA A 171 -15.11 -1.37 8.18
C ALA A 171 -14.87 -1.68 9.65
N LEU A 172 -14.88 -2.96 10.03
CA LEU A 172 -14.56 -3.40 11.40
C LEU A 172 -13.13 -3.02 11.79
N ALA A 173 -12.16 -3.23 10.90
CA ALA A 173 -10.78 -2.80 11.11
C ALA A 173 -10.68 -1.26 11.24
N GLY A 174 -11.40 -0.52 10.40
CA GLY A 174 -11.49 0.94 10.47
C GLY A 174 -12.10 1.44 11.78
N ALA A 175 -13.18 0.82 12.25
CA ALA A 175 -13.82 1.12 13.53
C ALA A 175 -12.88 0.85 14.71
N LEU A 176 -12.19 -0.29 14.69
CA LEU A 176 -11.18 -0.63 15.70
C LEU A 176 -10.06 0.39 15.73
N MET A 177 -9.53 0.80 14.56
CA MET A 177 -8.47 1.79 14.48
C MET A 177 -8.94 3.19 14.91
N LEU A 178 -10.16 3.58 14.55
CA LEU A 178 -10.76 4.84 15.02
C LEU A 178 -10.85 4.87 16.53
N TRP A 179 -11.40 3.81 17.15
CA TRP A 179 -11.49 3.66 18.60
C TRP A 179 -10.11 3.68 19.26
N PHE A 180 -9.15 2.93 18.69
CA PHE A 180 -7.80 2.82 19.23
C PHE A 180 -7.03 4.15 19.16
N CYS A 181 -7.16 4.89 18.05
CA CYS A 181 -6.62 6.25 17.92
C CYS A 181 -7.30 7.22 18.88
N TRP A 182 -8.63 7.17 18.98
CA TRP A 182 -9.36 8.05 19.91
C TRP A 182 -8.92 7.85 21.35
N ARG A 183 -8.71 6.60 21.76
CA ARG A 183 -8.37 6.24 23.16
C ARG A 183 -6.90 6.44 23.50
N HIS A 184 -5.99 6.21 22.56
CA HIS A 184 -4.57 6.05 22.86
C HIS A 184 -3.63 6.98 22.10
N MET A 185 -4.06 7.58 20.98
CA MET A 185 -3.16 8.43 20.19
C MET A 185 -3.03 9.81 20.85
N PRO A 186 -1.81 10.22 21.28
CA PRO A 186 -1.57 11.55 21.77
C PRO A 186 -1.50 12.54 20.61
N GLU A 187 -1.73 13.84 20.91
CA GLU A 187 -1.31 14.89 19.98
C GLU A 187 0.21 15.07 20.13
N THR A 188 0.92 14.97 19.02
CA THR A 188 2.40 15.03 19.02
C THR A 188 2.96 16.23 18.27
N ASN A 189 2.10 16.97 17.56
CA ASN A 189 2.51 18.21 16.91
C ASN A 189 2.54 19.38 17.91
N ALA A 190 3.71 19.63 18.49
CA ALA A 190 3.91 20.73 19.42
C ALA A 190 3.85 22.12 18.75
N TYR A 191 4.05 22.21 17.45
CA TYR A 191 4.12 23.47 16.69
C TYR A 191 3.22 23.41 15.46
N LEU A 192 1.97 23.84 15.63
CA LEU A 192 1.04 23.94 14.51
C LEU A 192 1.51 25.03 13.53
N ASN A 193 1.55 24.71 12.24
CA ASN A 193 1.94 25.67 11.20
C ASN A 193 0.74 26.10 10.35
N PRO A 194 0.12 27.25 10.61
CA PRO A 194 -1.03 27.73 9.84
C PRO A 194 -0.73 27.91 8.34
N ARG A 195 0.53 28.11 7.98
CA ARG A 195 0.96 28.31 6.59
C ARG A 195 1.30 27.00 5.87
N ALA A 196 1.29 25.85 6.55
CA ALA A 196 1.63 24.56 5.95
C ALA A 196 0.77 24.21 4.72
N THR A 197 -0.48 24.70 4.68
CA THR A 197 -1.41 24.50 3.57
C THR A 197 -1.44 25.65 2.56
N SER A 198 -0.47 26.56 2.58
CA SER A 198 -0.35 27.65 1.59
C SER A 198 -0.08 27.05 0.21
N LEU A 199 -0.99 27.26 -0.75
CA LEU A 199 -0.86 26.73 -2.10
C LEU A 199 0.42 27.17 -2.79
N SER A 200 0.81 28.45 -2.63
CA SER A 200 2.05 28.98 -3.19
C SER A 200 3.29 28.31 -2.59
N GLY A 201 3.31 28.13 -1.26
CA GLY A 201 4.42 27.46 -0.57
C GLY A 201 4.54 25.98 -0.95
N LEU A 202 3.42 25.28 -1.05
CA LEU A 202 3.38 23.88 -1.51
C LEU A 202 3.85 23.76 -2.96
N ALA A 203 3.32 24.59 -3.86
CA ALA A 203 3.72 24.59 -5.26
C ALA A 203 5.22 24.85 -5.43
N GLN A 204 5.77 25.83 -4.71
CA GLN A 204 7.19 26.14 -4.75
C GLN A 204 8.05 24.98 -4.22
N THR A 205 7.63 24.36 -3.13
CA THR A 205 8.34 23.22 -2.53
C THR A 205 8.34 22.02 -3.47
N TYR A 206 7.17 21.64 -3.98
CA TYR A 206 7.05 20.52 -4.90
C TYR A 206 7.77 20.75 -6.22
N TRP A 207 7.73 21.98 -6.74
CA TRP A 207 8.48 22.38 -7.93
C TRP A 207 9.99 22.25 -7.74
N ARG A 208 10.51 22.68 -6.58
CA ARG A 208 11.93 22.54 -6.23
C ARG A 208 12.34 21.06 -6.18
N ILE A 209 11.55 20.22 -5.54
CA ILE A 209 11.79 18.77 -5.44
C ILE A 209 11.75 18.12 -6.84
N ALA A 210 10.72 18.44 -7.64
CA ALA A 210 10.55 17.90 -8.98
C ALA A 210 11.65 18.30 -9.97
N ARG A 211 12.35 19.41 -9.72
CA ARG A 211 13.52 19.83 -10.54
C ARG A 211 14.79 19.04 -10.26
N SER A 212 14.90 18.35 -9.13
CA SER A 212 16.07 17.50 -8.84
C SER A 212 16.14 16.33 -9.81
N ALA A 213 17.26 16.18 -10.51
CA ALA A 213 17.48 15.09 -11.46
C ALA A 213 17.48 13.73 -10.76
N ASP A 214 18.14 13.64 -9.60
CA ASP A 214 18.19 12.41 -8.80
C ASP A 214 16.79 12.01 -8.31
N PHE A 215 16.03 12.98 -7.79
CA PHE A 215 14.65 12.71 -7.37
C PHE A 215 13.81 12.14 -8.51
N ARG A 216 13.87 12.75 -9.70
CA ARG A 216 13.15 12.27 -10.88
C ARG A 216 13.59 10.88 -11.29
N ALA A 217 14.90 10.62 -11.34
CA ALA A 217 15.43 9.32 -11.74
C ALA A 217 14.94 8.20 -10.80
N TYR A 218 15.14 8.38 -9.50
CA TYR A 218 14.71 7.37 -8.51
C TYR A 218 13.18 7.25 -8.43
N THR A 219 12.44 8.33 -8.61
CA THR A 219 10.97 8.29 -8.65
C THR A 219 10.47 7.53 -9.88
N LEU A 220 11.07 7.71 -11.07
CA LEU A 220 10.72 6.94 -12.27
C LEU A 220 11.01 5.45 -12.11
N ILE A 221 12.11 5.09 -11.47
CA ILE A 221 12.44 3.68 -11.16
C ILE A 221 11.38 3.10 -10.21
N ALA A 222 11.05 3.81 -9.14
CA ALA A 222 10.01 3.40 -8.21
C ALA A 222 8.65 3.26 -8.92
N ALA A 223 8.27 4.24 -9.75
CA ALA A 223 7.03 4.21 -10.52
C ALA A 223 6.96 2.99 -11.45
N GLY A 224 8.04 2.69 -12.19
CA GLY A 224 8.10 1.51 -13.05
C GLY A 224 7.94 0.20 -12.26
N ALA A 225 8.58 0.08 -11.11
CA ALA A 225 8.44 -1.08 -10.24
C ALA A 225 7.00 -1.23 -9.70
N TYR A 226 6.35 -0.12 -9.32
CA TYR A 226 4.96 -0.12 -8.91
C TYR A 226 4.00 -0.42 -10.06
N CYS A 227 4.25 0.09 -11.27
CA CYS A 227 3.44 -0.25 -12.44
C CYS A 227 3.44 -1.76 -12.71
N ALA A 228 4.61 -2.41 -12.67
CA ALA A 228 4.69 -3.86 -12.84
C ALA A 228 3.88 -4.61 -11.75
N LEU A 229 4.03 -4.19 -10.48
CA LEU A 229 3.29 -4.75 -9.36
C LEU A 229 1.78 -4.61 -9.55
N PHE A 230 1.30 -3.39 -9.82
CA PHE A 230 -0.14 -3.11 -9.90
C PHE A 230 -0.80 -3.68 -11.16
N THR A 231 -0.06 -3.85 -12.25
CA THR A 231 -0.56 -4.61 -13.41
C THR A 231 -0.90 -6.03 -13.03
N PHE A 232 -0.03 -6.69 -12.25
CA PHE A 232 -0.33 -8.01 -11.71
C PHE A 232 -1.50 -7.98 -10.72
N LEU A 233 -1.51 -7.05 -9.76
CA LEU A 233 -2.61 -6.95 -8.79
C LEU A 233 -3.97 -6.82 -9.48
N ALA A 234 -4.07 -5.95 -10.47
CA ALA A 234 -5.33 -5.68 -11.18
C ALA A 234 -5.79 -6.87 -12.02
N GLY A 235 -4.86 -7.56 -12.69
CA GLY A 235 -5.19 -8.62 -13.66
C GLY A 235 -5.18 -10.04 -13.10
N SER A 236 -4.43 -10.29 -12.01
CA SER A 236 -4.13 -11.65 -11.54
C SER A 236 -5.35 -12.49 -11.20
N SER A 237 -6.36 -11.89 -10.56
CA SER A 237 -7.58 -12.63 -10.19
C SER A 237 -8.39 -13.06 -11.42
N PHE A 238 -8.50 -12.20 -12.43
CA PHE A 238 -9.19 -12.55 -13.68
C PHE A 238 -8.43 -13.63 -14.44
N VAL A 239 -7.12 -13.49 -14.59
CA VAL A 239 -6.30 -14.50 -15.26
C VAL A 239 -6.35 -15.83 -14.51
N ALA A 240 -6.11 -15.83 -13.20
CA ALA A 240 -6.10 -17.06 -12.42
C ALA A 240 -7.47 -17.77 -12.39
N VAL A 241 -8.56 -17.01 -12.15
CA VAL A 241 -9.88 -17.61 -11.97
C VAL A 241 -10.59 -17.85 -13.31
N ARG A 242 -10.60 -16.86 -14.22
CA ARG A 242 -11.38 -16.93 -15.46
C ARG A 242 -10.64 -17.62 -16.61
N VAL A 243 -9.33 -17.42 -16.73
CA VAL A 243 -8.54 -17.97 -17.84
C VAL A 243 -7.94 -19.32 -17.46
N LEU A 244 -7.34 -19.42 -16.27
CA LEU A 244 -6.66 -20.65 -15.84
C LEU A 244 -7.52 -21.58 -15.00
N GLY A 245 -8.80 -21.24 -14.72
CA GLY A 245 -9.76 -22.10 -14.03
C GLY A 245 -9.46 -22.34 -12.54
N LEU A 246 -8.65 -21.51 -11.90
CA LEU A 246 -8.36 -21.65 -10.47
C LEU A 246 -9.62 -21.36 -9.64
N PRO A 247 -10.05 -22.24 -8.72
CA PRO A 247 -11.15 -21.93 -7.82
C PRO A 247 -10.89 -20.65 -7.03
N ALA A 248 -11.86 -19.74 -6.96
CA ALA A 248 -11.72 -18.40 -6.39
C ALA A 248 -11.17 -18.42 -4.94
N GLN A 249 -11.55 -19.42 -4.14
CA GLN A 249 -11.04 -19.59 -2.77
C GLN A 249 -9.54 -19.86 -2.71
N HIS A 250 -8.94 -20.42 -3.75
CA HIS A 250 -7.50 -20.72 -3.81
C HIS A 250 -6.67 -19.55 -4.35
N PHE A 251 -7.31 -18.51 -4.92
CA PHE A 251 -6.62 -17.34 -5.42
C PHE A 251 -5.73 -16.69 -4.34
N GLY A 252 -6.23 -16.61 -3.11
CA GLY A 252 -5.48 -16.07 -1.98
C GLY A 252 -4.17 -16.81 -1.69
N LEU A 253 -4.16 -18.15 -1.83
CA LEU A 253 -2.93 -18.96 -1.66
C LEU A 253 -1.92 -18.68 -2.78
N LEU A 254 -2.37 -18.62 -4.02
CA LEU A 254 -1.54 -18.24 -5.16
C LEU A 254 -0.93 -16.85 -4.94
N PHE A 255 -1.75 -15.88 -4.58
CA PHE A 255 -1.31 -14.51 -4.35
C PHE A 255 -0.33 -14.42 -3.17
N GLY A 256 -0.60 -15.11 -2.06
CA GLY A 256 0.28 -15.20 -0.89
C GLY A 256 1.65 -15.80 -1.25
N SER A 257 1.69 -16.84 -2.07
CA SER A 257 2.95 -17.43 -2.55
C SER A 257 3.77 -16.46 -3.38
N VAL A 258 3.14 -15.70 -4.28
CA VAL A 258 3.78 -14.68 -5.10
C VAL A 258 4.29 -13.51 -4.24
N THR A 259 3.48 -13.00 -3.34
CA THR A 259 3.84 -11.87 -2.47
C THR A 259 4.93 -12.21 -1.46
N SER A 260 5.14 -13.50 -1.13
CA SER A 260 6.28 -13.92 -0.32
C SER A 260 7.63 -13.57 -0.96
N GLY A 261 7.67 -13.41 -2.29
CA GLY A 261 8.81 -12.88 -3.03
C GLY A 261 9.26 -11.50 -2.55
N PHE A 262 8.31 -10.61 -2.24
CA PHE A 262 8.64 -9.28 -1.70
C PHE A 262 9.40 -9.36 -0.37
N LEU A 263 8.97 -10.24 0.53
CA LEU A 263 9.66 -10.47 1.79
C LEU A 263 11.08 -11.01 1.54
N ALA A 264 11.21 -12.02 0.68
CA ALA A 264 12.51 -12.59 0.31
C ALA A 264 13.43 -11.51 -0.30
N GLY A 265 12.93 -10.70 -1.23
CA GLY A 265 13.66 -9.58 -1.84
C GLY A 265 14.13 -8.55 -0.81
N THR A 266 13.27 -8.17 0.13
CA THR A 266 13.61 -7.24 1.21
C THR A 266 14.70 -7.79 2.14
N LEU A 267 14.67 -9.10 2.44
CA LEU A 267 15.71 -9.75 3.23
C LEU A 267 17.05 -9.78 2.48
N VAL A 268 17.02 -10.06 1.19
CA VAL A 268 18.23 -10.04 0.33
C VAL A 268 18.78 -8.63 0.21
N THR A 269 17.93 -7.61 0.09
CA THR A 269 18.35 -6.20 0.05
C THR A 269 19.24 -5.83 1.24
N ARG A 270 18.91 -6.28 2.44
CA ARG A 270 19.73 -6.02 3.64
C ARG A 270 21.15 -6.55 3.53
N ARG A 271 21.36 -7.63 2.78
CA ARG A 271 22.67 -8.28 2.57
C ARG A 271 23.46 -7.67 1.42
N ILE A 272 22.79 -7.31 0.32
CA ILE A 272 23.48 -6.86 -0.90
C ILE A 272 23.70 -5.35 -0.93
N LEU A 273 22.81 -4.56 -0.33
CA LEU A 273 22.91 -3.10 -0.31
C LEU A 273 24.24 -2.57 0.23
N PRO A 274 24.81 -3.12 1.34
CA PRO A 274 26.14 -2.68 1.82
C PRO A 274 27.28 -2.98 0.85
N ARG A 275 27.11 -3.98 -0.04
CA ARG A 275 28.15 -4.42 -1.00
C ARG A 275 28.02 -3.72 -2.36
N LEU A 276 26.81 -3.60 -2.86
CA LEU A 276 26.52 -3.10 -4.22
C LEU A 276 26.15 -1.61 -4.23
N GLY A 277 25.84 -1.02 -3.06
CA GLY A 277 25.29 0.32 -2.96
C GLY A 277 23.87 0.42 -3.55
N ILE A 278 23.30 1.65 -3.53
CA ILE A 278 21.94 1.91 -4.01
C ILE A 278 21.81 1.55 -5.50
N ASN A 279 22.71 2.09 -6.34
CA ASN A 279 22.61 1.92 -7.79
C ASN A 279 22.83 0.47 -8.23
N GLY A 280 23.76 -0.26 -7.60
CA GLY A 280 23.98 -1.68 -7.88
C GLY A 280 22.79 -2.56 -7.51
N THR A 281 22.15 -2.29 -6.37
CA THR A 281 20.94 -2.98 -5.94
C THR A 281 19.77 -2.71 -6.88
N ILE A 282 19.62 -1.46 -7.35
CA ILE A 282 18.60 -1.09 -8.34
C ILE A 282 18.82 -1.82 -9.66
N ARG A 283 20.09 -1.87 -10.17
CA ARG A 283 20.40 -2.61 -11.40
C ARG A 283 20.06 -4.10 -11.28
N ALA A 284 20.40 -4.73 -10.14
CA ALA A 284 20.05 -6.12 -9.87
C ALA A 284 18.54 -6.35 -9.89
N GLY A 285 17.77 -5.48 -9.18
CA GLY A 285 16.32 -5.54 -9.18
C GLY A 285 15.70 -5.33 -10.57
N GLY A 286 16.22 -4.38 -11.35
CA GLY A 286 15.77 -4.12 -12.72
C GLY A 286 16.00 -5.31 -13.65
N LEU A 287 17.16 -5.95 -13.56
CA LEU A 287 17.47 -7.15 -14.34
C LEU A 287 16.54 -8.33 -13.98
N VAL A 288 16.27 -8.54 -12.68
CA VAL A 288 15.33 -9.59 -12.24
C VAL A 288 13.92 -9.30 -12.75
N THR A 289 13.45 -8.05 -12.66
CA THR A 289 12.13 -7.67 -13.19
C THR A 289 12.04 -7.90 -14.70
N ALA A 290 13.05 -7.48 -15.45
CA ALA A 290 13.09 -7.66 -16.90
C ALA A 290 13.12 -9.14 -17.31
N SER A 291 13.97 -9.95 -16.67
CA SER A 291 14.06 -11.38 -16.97
C SER A 291 12.75 -12.11 -16.61
N ALA A 292 12.12 -11.79 -15.50
CA ALA A 292 10.83 -12.35 -15.11
C ALA A 292 9.71 -11.96 -16.10
N GLY A 293 9.68 -10.70 -16.53
CA GLY A 293 8.73 -10.22 -17.53
C GLY A 293 8.92 -10.89 -18.90
N CYS A 294 10.19 -11.02 -19.36
CA CYS A 294 10.50 -11.76 -20.59
C CYS A 294 10.12 -13.24 -20.49
N ALA A 295 10.40 -13.89 -19.36
CA ALA A 295 10.02 -15.29 -19.14
C ALA A 295 8.49 -15.46 -19.23
N LEU A 296 7.72 -14.56 -18.60
CA LEU A 296 6.26 -14.59 -18.66
C LEU A 296 5.75 -14.42 -20.11
N ALA A 297 6.29 -13.45 -20.83
CA ALA A 297 5.91 -13.21 -22.22
C ALA A 297 6.24 -14.43 -23.13
N LEU A 298 7.38 -15.07 -22.94
CA LEU A 298 7.75 -16.28 -23.68
C LEU A 298 6.84 -17.46 -23.36
N LEU A 299 6.45 -17.65 -22.09
CA LEU A 299 5.50 -18.69 -21.68
C LEU A 299 4.12 -18.48 -22.30
N GLU A 300 3.67 -17.22 -22.36
CA GLU A 300 2.41 -16.84 -23.00
C GLU A 300 2.45 -17.14 -24.51
N LEU A 301 3.49 -16.67 -25.21
CA LEU A 301 3.66 -16.88 -26.65
C LEU A 301 3.77 -18.37 -27.01
N ALA A 302 4.35 -19.19 -26.12
CA ALA A 302 4.46 -20.64 -26.30
C ALA A 302 3.16 -21.39 -25.95
N GLY A 303 2.12 -20.69 -25.45
CA GLY A 303 0.86 -21.33 -24.99
C GLY A 303 1.04 -22.27 -23.78
N LEU A 304 2.13 -22.11 -23.02
CA LEU A 304 2.48 -22.98 -21.89
C LEU A 304 2.00 -22.44 -20.56
N ILE A 305 1.28 -21.30 -20.55
CA ILE A 305 0.91 -20.63 -19.32
C ILE A 305 -0.10 -21.48 -18.51
N ASN A 306 0.24 -21.68 -17.24
CA ASN A 306 -0.63 -22.28 -16.25
C ASN A 306 -0.42 -21.60 -14.90
N VAL A 307 -1.16 -21.98 -13.87
CA VAL A 307 -1.11 -21.33 -12.54
C VAL A 307 0.30 -21.31 -11.96
N TYR A 308 1.07 -22.40 -12.09
CA TYR A 308 2.42 -22.49 -11.55
C TYR A 308 3.45 -21.69 -12.37
N LEU A 309 3.33 -21.76 -13.69
CA LEU A 309 4.18 -21.00 -14.61
C LEU A 309 3.86 -19.49 -14.62
N LEU A 310 2.67 -19.10 -14.20
CA LEU A 310 2.34 -17.72 -13.87
C LEU A 310 2.97 -17.29 -12.53
N ALA A 311 2.85 -18.14 -11.51
CA ALA A 311 3.28 -17.79 -10.14
C ALA A 311 4.80 -17.57 -10.04
N LEU A 312 5.61 -18.39 -10.72
CA LEU A 312 7.06 -18.34 -10.59
C LEU A 312 7.70 -17.04 -11.11
N PRO A 313 7.43 -16.56 -12.34
CA PRO A 313 7.93 -15.25 -12.78
C PRO A 313 7.37 -14.10 -11.91
N MET A 314 6.11 -14.19 -11.49
CA MET A 314 5.51 -13.15 -10.64
C MET A 314 6.15 -13.12 -9.25
N PHE A 315 6.52 -14.24 -8.66
CA PHE A 315 7.33 -14.27 -7.44
C PHE A 315 8.62 -13.46 -7.61
N PHE A 316 9.32 -13.60 -8.74
CA PHE A 316 10.54 -12.83 -9.01
C PHE A 316 10.28 -11.35 -9.28
N VAL A 317 9.13 -10.96 -9.84
CA VAL A 317 8.73 -9.55 -9.93
C VAL A 317 8.54 -8.94 -8.53
N PHE A 318 7.86 -9.65 -7.62
CA PHE A 318 7.71 -9.21 -6.23
C PHE A 318 9.03 -9.21 -5.47
N PHE A 319 9.89 -10.19 -5.71
CA PHE A 319 11.25 -10.22 -5.17
C PHE A 319 12.05 -8.99 -5.60
N ALA A 320 12.02 -8.66 -6.89
CA ALA A 320 12.68 -7.48 -7.43
C ALA A 320 12.08 -6.18 -6.87
N HIS A 321 10.77 -6.13 -6.65
CA HIS A 321 10.13 -5.00 -5.99
C HIS A 321 10.66 -4.80 -4.56
N GLY A 322 10.95 -5.89 -3.83
CA GLY A 322 11.61 -5.84 -2.53
C GLY A 322 13.04 -5.29 -2.56
N LEU A 323 13.73 -5.35 -3.71
CA LEU A 323 15.02 -4.69 -3.92
C LEU A 323 14.84 -3.21 -4.32
N LEU A 324 13.93 -2.94 -5.24
CA LEU A 324 13.77 -1.64 -5.89
C LEU A 324 13.11 -0.60 -4.99
N GLN A 325 12.05 -0.96 -4.26
CA GLN A 325 11.27 -0.01 -3.47
C GLN A 325 12.08 0.70 -2.39
N PRO A 326 12.75 0.00 -1.45
CA PRO A 326 13.50 0.68 -0.38
C PRO A 326 14.69 1.47 -0.92
N THR A 327 15.39 0.95 -1.91
CA THR A 327 16.58 1.58 -2.49
C THR A 327 16.23 2.85 -3.30
N SER A 328 15.16 2.81 -4.08
CA SER A 328 14.68 3.99 -4.82
C SER A 328 14.19 5.09 -3.87
N GLN A 329 13.48 4.73 -2.79
CA GLN A 329 13.07 5.72 -1.78
C GLN A 329 14.26 6.37 -1.08
N MET A 330 15.29 5.59 -0.72
CA MET A 330 16.53 6.11 -0.13
C MET A 330 17.24 7.06 -1.10
N GLY A 331 17.35 6.67 -2.38
CA GLY A 331 17.98 7.49 -3.41
C GLY A 331 17.23 8.80 -3.67
N ALA A 332 15.89 8.75 -3.71
CA ALA A 332 15.06 9.93 -3.92
C ALA A 332 15.15 10.96 -2.76
N MET A 333 15.34 10.48 -1.53
CA MET A 333 15.48 11.37 -0.35
C MET A 333 16.90 11.90 -0.15
N GLY A 334 17.92 11.28 -0.75
CA GLY A 334 19.33 11.65 -0.58
C GLY A 334 19.64 13.12 -0.81
N PRO A 335 19.13 13.79 -1.88
CA PRO A 335 19.37 15.19 -2.17
C PRO A 335 18.71 16.19 -1.19
N PHE A 336 17.83 15.73 -0.32
CA PHE A 336 17.04 16.58 0.60
C PHE A 336 17.35 16.21 2.06
N PRO A 337 18.52 16.63 2.59
CA PRO A 337 18.81 16.48 4.01
C PRO A 337 17.79 17.26 4.84
N ARG A 338 17.46 16.77 6.03
CA ARG A 338 16.50 17.35 6.98
C ARG A 338 16.89 18.73 7.47
#